data_83dc882e009b7661765b4063ef05df8b
#
_entry.id   83dc882e009b7661765b4063ef05df8b
#
_cell.length_a   1.000
_cell.length_b   1.000
_cell.length_c   1.000
_cell.angle_alpha   90.00
_cell.angle_beta   90.00
_cell.angle_gamma   90.00
#
_symmetry.space_group_name_H-M   'P 1'
#
loop_
_entity.id
_entity.type
_entity.pdbx_description
1 polymer ?
#
loop_
_entity_poly.entity_id
_entity_poly.type
_entity_poly.pdbx_seq_one_letter_code
_entity_poly.pdbx_strand_id
1 'polypeptide(L)'
;IVTGLVGSEMCIRDRLTVLITPNSFADTLLISGTIYTADDANTKVEAVVIKDGRFTFVGDLAAAQSKAGQDHKHLALGAATAYPGFIEGHGHLSSLGEAITNLDLNGVDSYQTIVGMVADAAAKASPGQVIKGRGWHQSKWSKEPSVTVDGFPTHRSLSEVSPNNPVFLGHANGHTALVNQAAMDALNLTYNTPTPDGGIIVKDGKGDPTGILHENAVDLAYPLIALSTDSAKTAILAAQDHAFRWGITNFHDAGAGSTDIEAQRALDASGDLKLRIYTMVSAQDDVLTDYWLARPPVIAGDDSRLTIRSFKAVMDGALGSRTAWLHQPYTDDPGTSGVQTFDENRLVDIMNRSNAHGWQINTHAIGDKANTVVLDAIDKATLTQRDHRSRIEHSQHLLPSDIGRFSKLGVIASIQAIHMSSDRPWAIDRLGIERIKSGAYVWRDLLDAGVHIANGTDVPVEPINPIANFYASVARKTLKGLPDDGYEIGQKLSRHETLKSMTLWNAYAAFEEAEVGSISVGKRADMTVTDQNLMTVDENKILATKPVMTVIGGEIVYQAMSVSYTHLRAHETRNY
;
A
#
# COMPACT_ATOMS: atom_id res chain seq x y z
N ILE A 1 -71.84 23.98 -27.16
CA ILE A 1 -71.47 25.35 -27.51
C ILE A 1 -70.34 25.82 -26.68
N VAL A 2 -69.26 26.09 -27.34
CA VAL A 2 -68.43 27.28 -27.56
C VAL A 2 -67.18 27.33 -26.72
N THR A 3 -66.09 27.06 -27.39
CA THR A 3 -64.87 27.85 -27.67
C THR A 3 -64.10 28.49 -26.49
N GLY A 4 -62.84 28.23 -26.47
CA GLY A 4 -61.78 28.96 -25.78
C GLY A 4 -60.41 28.39 -26.06
N LEU A 5 -59.86 28.67 -27.27
CA LEU A 5 -58.45 28.54 -27.61
C LEU A 5 -57.65 29.58 -26.81
N VAL A 6 -56.62 29.16 -26.06
CA VAL A 6 -55.43 29.97 -25.86
C VAL A 6 -54.23 29.05 -26.00
N GLY A 7 -53.39 29.33 -26.99
CA GLY A 7 -52.16 28.61 -27.26
C GLY A 7 -51.12 28.81 -26.19
N SER A 8 -50.37 27.76 -25.91
CA SER A 8 -49.06 27.86 -25.29
C SER A 8 -48.05 27.21 -26.23
N GLU A 9 -47.17 28.03 -26.72
CA GLU A 9 -46.04 27.67 -27.56
C GLU A 9 -45.21 26.57 -26.90
N MET A 10 -45.17 25.45 -27.62
CA MET A 10 -44.29 24.34 -27.27
C MET A 10 -42.90 24.67 -27.80
N CYS A 11 -42.04 25.23 -26.93
CA CYS A 11 -40.60 25.32 -27.21
C CYS A 11 -40.02 23.93 -27.40
N ILE A 12 -39.90 23.51 -28.61
CA ILE A 12 -39.06 22.38 -29.02
C ILE A 12 -37.63 22.84 -28.83
N ARG A 13 -37.04 22.50 -27.68
CA ARG A 13 -35.58 22.50 -27.50
C ARG A 13 -35.03 21.35 -28.33
N ASP A 14 -34.58 21.65 -29.53
CA ASP A 14 -33.64 20.79 -30.27
C ASP A 14 -32.45 20.50 -29.39
N ARG A 15 -32.44 19.33 -28.79
CA ARG A 15 -31.20 18.75 -28.25
C ARG A 15 -30.36 18.36 -29.46
N LEU A 16 -29.46 19.26 -29.87
CA LEU A 16 -28.31 18.87 -30.66
C LEU A 16 -27.58 17.81 -29.83
N THR A 17 -27.83 16.55 -30.13
CA THR A 17 -26.96 15.45 -29.72
C THR A 17 -25.68 15.63 -30.53
N VAL A 18 -24.73 16.38 -29.99
CA VAL A 18 -23.35 16.33 -30.46
C VAL A 18 -22.91 14.89 -30.23
N LEU A 19 -22.96 14.08 -31.27
CA LEU A 19 -22.21 12.86 -31.37
C LEU A 19 -20.74 13.28 -31.26
N ILE A 20 -20.21 13.31 -30.04
CA ILE A 20 -18.77 13.29 -29.80
C ILE A 20 -18.35 11.93 -30.34
N THR A 21 -17.98 11.86 -31.60
CA THR A 21 -17.16 10.77 -32.11
C THR A 21 -15.93 10.78 -31.19
N PRO A 22 -15.61 9.67 -30.51
CA PRO A 22 -14.33 9.59 -29.80
C PRO A 22 -13.26 9.92 -30.85
N ASN A 23 -12.54 11.03 -30.65
CA ASN A 23 -11.34 11.30 -31.42
C ASN A 23 -10.51 10.02 -31.30
N SER A 24 -10.32 9.31 -32.39
CA SER A 24 -9.34 8.23 -32.47
C SER A 24 -7.97 8.88 -32.27
N PHE A 25 -7.56 9.02 -31.01
CA PHE A 25 -6.16 9.30 -30.70
C PHE A 25 -5.35 8.13 -31.26
N ALA A 26 -4.21 8.42 -31.85
CA ALA A 26 -3.30 7.39 -32.33
C ALA A 26 -3.15 6.30 -31.27
N ASP A 27 -3.63 5.10 -31.55
CA ASP A 27 -3.66 3.96 -30.63
C ASP A 27 -2.23 3.45 -30.30
N THR A 28 -1.22 4.06 -30.91
CA THR A 28 0.19 3.70 -30.78
C THR A 28 0.97 4.80 -30.08
N LEU A 29 1.68 4.43 -29.01
CA LEU A 29 2.57 5.29 -28.24
C LEU A 29 4.02 4.77 -28.37
N LEU A 30 4.92 5.62 -28.88
CA LEU A 30 6.37 5.40 -28.86
C LEU A 30 6.96 6.15 -27.69
N ILE A 31 7.65 5.44 -26.79
CA ILE A 31 8.45 6.06 -25.72
C ILE A 31 9.93 5.80 -26.02
N SER A 32 10.76 6.86 -25.97
CA SER A 32 12.19 6.73 -26.23
C SER A 32 13.05 7.42 -25.18
N GLY A 33 14.21 6.82 -24.88
CA GLY A 33 15.17 7.28 -23.89
C GLY A 33 15.95 6.13 -23.26
N THR A 34 16.42 6.34 -22.05
CA THR A 34 17.05 5.25 -21.27
C THR A 34 15.97 4.40 -20.62
N ILE A 35 15.87 3.13 -21.00
CA ILE A 35 14.85 2.20 -20.52
C ILE A 35 15.51 0.91 -20.04
N TYR A 36 15.30 0.54 -18.78
CA TYR A 36 15.72 -0.74 -18.22
C TYR A 36 14.56 -1.73 -18.24
N THR A 37 14.80 -2.94 -18.73
CA THR A 37 13.72 -3.93 -18.91
C THR A 37 13.45 -4.77 -17.67
N ALA A 38 14.37 -4.78 -16.70
CA ALA A 38 14.37 -5.65 -15.51
C ALA A 38 14.31 -7.16 -15.85
N ASP A 39 14.79 -7.55 -17.02
CA ASP A 39 15.03 -8.96 -17.36
C ASP A 39 16.28 -9.49 -16.64
N ASP A 40 16.56 -10.80 -16.78
CA ASP A 40 17.71 -11.44 -16.12
C ASP A 40 19.06 -10.88 -16.59
N ALA A 41 19.13 -10.39 -17.82
CA ALA A 41 20.33 -9.81 -18.41
C ALA A 41 20.54 -8.33 -18.05
N ASN A 42 19.62 -7.71 -17.29
CA ASN A 42 19.61 -6.27 -17.03
C ASN A 42 19.69 -5.42 -18.32
N THR A 43 18.90 -5.82 -19.31
CA THR A 43 18.92 -5.21 -20.63
C THR A 43 18.50 -3.73 -20.56
N LYS A 44 19.25 -2.88 -21.27
CA LYS A 44 18.92 -1.48 -21.49
C LYS A 44 18.58 -1.28 -22.96
N VAL A 45 17.44 -0.64 -23.24
CA VAL A 45 16.94 -0.35 -24.58
C VAL A 45 16.71 1.15 -24.78
N GLU A 46 16.57 1.56 -26.05
CA GLU A 46 16.39 2.97 -26.41
C GLU A 46 14.91 3.36 -26.60
N ALA A 47 14.05 2.39 -26.90
CA ALA A 47 12.65 2.69 -27.15
C ALA A 47 11.74 1.47 -26.96
N VAL A 48 10.47 1.79 -26.71
CA VAL A 48 9.36 0.83 -26.72
C VAL A 48 8.21 1.37 -27.56
N VAL A 49 7.45 0.47 -28.20
CA VAL A 49 6.17 0.77 -28.85
C VAL A 49 5.05 0.11 -28.08
N ILE A 50 4.04 0.88 -27.75
CA ILE A 50 2.87 0.44 -27.01
C ILE A 50 1.66 0.57 -27.91
N LYS A 51 0.86 -0.49 -27.98
CA LYS A 51 -0.42 -0.53 -28.66
C LYS A 51 -1.38 -1.41 -27.88
N ASP A 52 -2.64 -1.00 -27.79
CA ASP A 52 -3.70 -1.74 -27.08
C ASP A 52 -3.29 -2.13 -25.64
N GLY A 53 -2.59 -1.21 -24.96
CA GLY A 53 -2.16 -1.40 -23.57
C GLY A 53 -0.97 -2.34 -23.36
N ARG A 54 -0.33 -2.86 -24.44
CA ARG A 54 0.79 -3.82 -24.38
C ARG A 54 2.02 -3.34 -25.13
N PHE A 55 3.19 -3.80 -24.72
CA PHE A 55 4.42 -3.59 -25.48
C PHE A 55 4.38 -4.44 -26.75
N THR A 56 4.43 -3.78 -27.91
CA THR A 56 4.49 -4.45 -29.23
C THR A 56 5.90 -4.47 -29.81
N PHE A 57 6.77 -3.60 -29.31
CA PHE A 57 8.21 -3.60 -29.64
C PHE A 57 9.04 -3.08 -28.45
N VAL A 58 10.22 -3.66 -28.26
CA VAL A 58 11.21 -3.27 -27.24
C VAL A 58 12.58 -3.38 -27.90
N GLY A 59 13.38 -2.27 -28.00
CA GLY A 59 14.68 -2.32 -28.66
C GLY A 59 15.26 -0.95 -28.99
N ASP A 60 15.94 -0.85 -30.15
CA ASP A 60 16.55 0.37 -30.64
C ASP A 60 15.48 1.35 -31.19
N LEU A 61 15.83 2.65 -31.16
CA LEU A 61 14.91 3.72 -31.56
C LEU A 61 14.50 3.65 -33.03
N ALA A 62 15.44 3.34 -33.93
CA ALA A 62 15.16 3.34 -35.37
C ALA A 62 14.16 2.23 -35.75
N ALA A 63 14.34 1.04 -35.20
CA ALA A 63 13.38 -0.05 -35.37
C ALA A 63 12.03 0.26 -34.70
N ALA A 64 12.04 0.88 -33.53
CA ALA A 64 10.82 1.30 -32.83
C ALA A 64 10.00 2.30 -33.68
N GLN A 65 10.63 3.30 -34.26
CA GLN A 65 9.99 4.26 -35.16
C GLN A 65 9.34 3.58 -36.37
N SER A 66 10.06 2.62 -36.99
CA SER A 66 9.51 1.83 -38.09
C SER A 66 8.29 0.99 -37.67
N LYS A 67 8.30 0.42 -36.45
CA LYS A 67 7.21 -0.40 -35.91
C LYS A 67 6.02 0.43 -35.46
N ALA A 68 6.24 1.64 -34.97
CA ALA A 68 5.17 2.56 -34.56
C ALA A 68 4.32 3.04 -35.75
N GLY A 69 4.91 3.06 -36.97
CA GLY A 69 4.22 3.54 -38.18
C GLY A 69 4.22 5.08 -38.26
N GLN A 70 3.38 5.64 -39.15
CA GLN A 70 3.36 7.09 -39.39
C GLN A 70 2.42 7.82 -38.41
N ASP A 71 1.42 7.14 -37.90
CA ASP A 71 0.41 7.71 -37.01
C ASP A 71 0.62 7.20 -35.58
N HIS A 72 1.53 7.86 -34.85
CA HIS A 72 1.81 7.52 -33.45
C HIS A 72 2.10 8.78 -32.61
N LYS A 73 1.86 8.69 -31.33
CA LYS A 73 2.37 9.68 -30.37
C LYS A 73 3.81 9.32 -29.99
N HIS A 74 4.70 10.28 -29.94
CA HIS A 74 6.08 10.09 -29.51
C HIS A 74 6.35 10.87 -28.22
N LEU A 75 6.82 10.17 -27.21
CA LEU A 75 7.27 10.70 -25.93
C LEU A 75 8.76 10.44 -25.75
N ALA A 76 9.55 11.49 -25.85
CA ALA A 76 10.99 11.43 -25.58
C ALA A 76 11.25 11.72 -24.10
N LEU A 77 11.89 10.79 -23.39
CA LEU A 77 12.16 10.92 -21.95
C LEU A 77 13.29 11.90 -21.62
N GLY A 78 14.11 12.30 -22.60
CA GLY A 78 15.25 13.18 -22.36
C GLY A 78 16.25 12.58 -21.37
N ALA A 79 16.50 13.27 -20.26
CA ALA A 79 17.39 12.83 -19.19
C ALA A 79 16.75 11.85 -18.22
N ALA A 80 15.42 11.69 -18.27
CA ALA A 80 14.70 10.77 -17.39
C ALA A 80 14.93 9.31 -17.80
N THR A 81 14.71 8.41 -16.86
CA THR A 81 14.93 6.97 -17.04
C THR A 81 13.65 6.19 -16.72
N ALA A 82 13.32 5.23 -17.60
CA ALA A 82 12.16 4.36 -17.42
C ALA A 82 12.55 2.98 -16.95
N TYR A 83 11.64 2.38 -16.20
CA TYR A 83 11.66 1.03 -15.64
C TYR A 83 10.30 0.38 -15.83
N PRO A 84 10.15 -0.94 -15.66
CA PRO A 84 8.83 -1.53 -15.44
C PRO A 84 8.12 -0.81 -14.30
N GLY A 85 6.80 -0.75 -14.35
CA GLY A 85 6.02 -0.18 -13.26
C GLY A 85 6.40 -0.81 -11.92
N PHE A 86 6.65 0.02 -10.91
CA PHE A 86 6.98 -0.48 -9.58
C PHE A 86 5.76 -1.19 -8.98
N ILE A 87 6.02 -2.27 -8.27
CA ILE A 87 5.02 -3.07 -7.58
C ILE A 87 5.24 -2.95 -6.09
N GLU A 88 4.25 -2.43 -5.36
CA GLU A 88 4.23 -2.52 -3.90
C GLU A 88 3.98 -3.98 -3.50
N GLY A 89 5.03 -4.66 -3.01
CA GLY A 89 5.00 -6.10 -2.76
C GLY A 89 4.22 -6.50 -1.51
N HIS A 90 3.98 -5.55 -0.59
CA HIS A 90 3.25 -5.73 0.66
C HIS A 90 2.84 -4.39 1.24
N GLY A 91 1.56 -4.12 1.27
CA GLY A 91 1.00 -2.91 1.89
C GLY A 91 -0.46 -3.10 2.25
N HIS A 92 -1.07 -2.06 2.86
CA HIS A 92 -2.46 -2.06 3.32
C HIS A 92 -3.20 -0.89 2.66
N LEU A 93 -3.86 -1.17 1.53
CA LEU A 93 -4.35 -0.15 0.60
C LEU A 93 -5.41 0.77 1.22
N SER A 94 -6.44 0.21 1.86
CA SER A 94 -7.48 1.00 2.52
C SER A 94 -6.91 1.81 3.68
N SER A 95 -5.99 1.22 4.46
CA SER A 95 -5.34 1.92 5.57
C SER A 95 -4.46 3.08 5.10
N LEU A 96 -3.78 2.94 3.95
CA LEU A 96 -3.07 4.04 3.30
C LEU A 96 -4.03 5.17 2.93
N GLY A 97 -5.16 4.83 2.30
CA GLY A 97 -6.17 5.81 1.92
C GLY A 97 -6.76 6.55 3.12
N GLU A 98 -7.04 5.82 4.21
CA GLU A 98 -7.45 6.43 5.47
C GLU A 98 -6.38 7.37 6.05
N ALA A 99 -5.10 6.96 6.03
CA ALA A 99 -4.01 7.81 6.50
C ALA A 99 -3.87 9.10 5.69
N ILE A 100 -4.19 9.07 4.40
CA ILE A 100 -4.16 10.24 3.50
C ILE A 100 -5.37 11.15 3.69
N THR A 101 -6.55 10.56 3.91
CA THR A 101 -7.82 11.31 4.01
C THR A 101 -8.12 11.81 5.41
N ASN A 102 -7.55 11.18 6.43
CA ASN A 102 -7.69 11.57 7.81
C ASN A 102 -6.72 12.72 8.19
N LEU A 103 -7.04 13.44 9.26
CA LEU A 103 -6.16 14.47 9.78
C LEU A 103 -4.92 13.85 10.43
N ASP A 104 -3.74 14.18 9.91
CA ASP A 104 -2.48 13.85 10.57
C ASP A 104 -2.23 14.87 11.70
N LEU A 105 -2.34 14.38 12.94
CA LEU A 105 -2.16 15.18 14.15
C LEU A 105 -0.80 14.96 14.80
N ASN A 106 0.09 14.21 14.16
CA ASN A 106 1.45 13.98 14.66
C ASN A 106 2.25 15.29 14.64
N GLY A 107 2.89 15.60 15.77
CA GLY A 107 3.72 16.79 15.88
C GLY A 107 2.95 18.12 15.92
N VAL A 108 1.62 18.10 15.96
CA VAL A 108 0.82 19.31 16.18
C VAL A 108 1.07 19.83 17.59
N ASP A 109 1.37 21.13 17.71
CA ASP A 109 1.92 21.75 18.91
C ASP A 109 0.88 22.36 19.86
N SER A 110 -0.41 22.35 19.49
CA SER A 110 -1.49 22.88 20.35
C SER A 110 -2.86 22.29 20.01
N TYR A 111 -3.74 22.24 21.02
CA TYR A 111 -5.14 21.86 20.81
C TYR A 111 -5.88 22.83 19.88
N GLN A 112 -5.54 24.12 19.96
CA GLN A 112 -6.18 25.13 19.10
C GLN A 112 -5.85 24.92 17.61
N THR A 113 -4.64 24.46 17.29
CA THR A 113 -4.26 24.06 15.92
C THR A 113 -5.12 22.89 15.45
N ILE A 114 -5.33 21.87 16.30
CA ILE A 114 -6.22 20.74 15.99
C ILE A 114 -7.64 21.22 15.71
N VAL A 115 -8.18 22.12 16.54
CA VAL A 115 -9.52 22.71 16.34
C VAL A 115 -9.60 23.41 14.97
N GLY A 116 -8.55 24.14 14.58
CA GLY A 116 -8.46 24.77 13.24
C GLY A 116 -8.46 23.74 12.11
N MET A 117 -7.68 22.67 12.24
CA MET A 117 -7.66 21.57 11.25
C MET A 117 -9.03 20.90 11.11
N VAL A 118 -9.74 20.68 12.23
CA VAL A 118 -11.11 20.15 12.21
C VAL A 118 -12.09 21.12 11.58
N ALA A 119 -11.96 22.43 11.85
CA ALA A 119 -12.80 23.46 11.21
C ALA A 119 -12.65 23.45 9.68
N ASP A 120 -11.41 23.39 9.18
CA ASP A 120 -11.10 23.32 7.75
C ASP A 120 -11.64 22.03 7.10
N ALA A 121 -11.60 20.91 7.81
CA ALA A 121 -12.17 19.65 7.36
C ALA A 121 -13.70 19.72 7.34
N ALA A 122 -14.33 20.24 8.40
CA ALA A 122 -15.79 20.38 8.51
C ALA A 122 -16.37 21.30 7.43
N ALA A 123 -15.64 22.36 7.04
CA ALA A 123 -16.05 23.25 5.96
C ALA A 123 -16.13 22.57 4.58
N LYS A 124 -15.44 21.45 4.40
CA LYS A 124 -15.39 20.66 3.15
C LYS A 124 -16.26 19.41 3.21
N ALA A 125 -16.59 18.94 4.41
CA ALA A 125 -17.33 17.71 4.64
C ALA A 125 -18.84 17.92 4.41
N SER A 126 -19.52 16.90 3.90
CA SER A 126 -20.98 16.85 3.89
C SER A 126 -21.52 16.69 5.32
N PRO A 127 -22.71 17.26 5.65
CA PRO A 127 -23.32 17.04 6.96
C PRO A 127 -23.45 15.53 7.28
N GLY A 128 -23.09 15.13 8.50
CA GLY A 128 -23.06 13.74 8.93
C GLY A 128 -21.81 12.96 8.56
N GLN A 129 -20.97 13.46 7.66
CA GLN A 129 -19.69 12.84 7.33
C GLN A 129 -18.77 12.89 8.55
N VAL A 130 -18.20 11.74 8.91
CA VAL A 130 -17.27 11.63 10.05
C VAL A 130 -15.92 12.21 9.68
N ILE A 131 -15.39 13.09 10.55
CA ILE A 131 -14.03 13.63 10.45
C ILE A 131 -13.13 12.82 11.38
N LYS A 132 -12.14 12.13 10.79
CA LYS A 132 -11.19 11.31 11.52
C LYS A 132 -9.82 11.97 11.58
N GLY A 133 -9.10 11.75 12.67
CA GLY A 133 -7.70 12.16 12.80
C GLY A 133 -6.97 11.28 13.81
N ARG A 134 -5.63 11.29 13.77
CA ARG A 134 -4.80 10.51 14.69
C ARG A 134 -3.47 11.19 14.95
N GLY A 135 -2.92 10.96 16.15
CA GLY A 135 -1.53 11.29 16.47
C GLY A 135 -1.37 12.45 17.46
N TRP A 136 -2.47 13.05 17.96
CA TRP A 136 -2.36 14.11 18.96
C TRP A 136 -1.81 13.60 20.30
N HIS A 137 -1.09 14.49 21.02
CA HIS A 137 -0.51 14.15 22.31
C HIS A 137 -0.36 15.41 23.15
N GLN A 138 -1.20 15.57 24.21
CA GLN A 138 -1.27 16.77 25.02
C GLN A 138 0.06 17.16 25.69
N SER A 139 0.87 16.20 26.09
CA SER A 139 2.18 16.48 26.73
C SER A 139 3.23 17.06 25.76
N LYS A 140 2.93 17.08 24.45
CA LYS A 140 3.81 17.66 23.41
C LYS A 140 3.37 19.08 23.03
N TRP A 141 2.23 19.56 23.57
CA TRP A 141 1.73 20.89 23.25
C TRP A 141 2.53 21.98 23.94
N SER A 142 2.86 23.02 23.21
CA SER A 142 3.53 24.22 23.71
C SER A 142 2.59 25.12 24.54
N LYS A 143 1.27 24.93 24.35
CA LYS A 143 0.21 25.68 25.04
C LYS A 143 -0.89 24.73 25.48
N GLU A 144 -1.18 24.72 26.77
CA GLU A 144 -2.27 23.93 27.32
C GLU A 144 -3.64 24.46 26.87
N PRO A 145 -4.64 23.58 26.69
CA PRO A 145 -6.05 24.02 26.49
C PRO A 145 -6.55 24.84 27.66
N SER A 146 -7.43 25.82 27.38
CA SER A 146 -8.00 26.68 28.40
C SER A 146 -8.90 25.94 29.39
N VAL A 147 -9.45 24.80 29.00
CA VAL A 147 -10.31 23.94 29.84
C VAL A 147 -9.85 22.51 29.67
N THR A 148 -9.48 21.87 30.78
CA THR A 148 -9.08 20.46 30.84
C THR A 148 -9.84 19.72 31.94
N VAL A 149 -10.02 18.41 31.76
CA VAL A 149 -10.47 17.49 32.80
C VAL A 149 -9.46 16.32 32.80
N ASP A 150 -8.92 15.99 33.95
CA ASP A 150 -7.89 14.97 34.14
C ASP A 150 -6.66 15.18 33.22
N GLY A 151 -6.32 16.44 32.90
CA GLY A 151 -5.19 16.79 32.03
C GLY A 151 -5.47 16.66 30.52
N PHE A 152 -6.72 16.35 30.12
CA PHE A 152 -7.14 16.23 28.72
C PHE A 152 -8.05 17.38 28.29
N PRO A 153 -8.06 17.77 27.00
CA PRO A 153 -8.99 18.75 26.47
C PRO A 153 -10.43 18.23 26.53
N THR A 154 -11.40 19.13 26.46
CA THR A 154 -12.81 18.77 26.33
C THR A 154 -13.29 18.94 24.88
N HIS A 155 -14.38 18.26 24.52
CA HIS A 155 -14.99 18.29 23.18
C HIS A 155 -15.48 19.67 22.73
N ARG A 156 -15.65 20.64 23.63
CA ARG A 156 -16.44 21.90 23.41
C ARG A 156 -15.95 22.68 22.18
N SER A 157 -14.65 22.98 22.10
CA SER A 157 -14.12 23.73 20.96
C SER A 157 -14.23 22.96 19.63
N LEU A 158 -14.12 21.64 19.65
CA LEU A 158 -14.39 20.82 18.45
C LEU A 158 -15.85 20.88 18.05
N SER A 159 -16.76 20.81 19.04
CA SER A 159 -18.20 20.84 18.78
C SER A 159 -18.68 22.17 18.22
N GLU A 160 -18.03 23.28 18.61
CA GLU A 160 -18.32 24.61 18.05
C GLU A 160 -17.98 24.71 16.56
N VAL A 161 -16.87 24.11 16.13
CA VAL A 161 -16.41 24.22 14.74
C VAL A 161 -16.93 23.10 13.83
N SER A 162 -17.50 22.04 14.39
CA SER A 162 -18.01 20.88 13.64
C SER A 162 -19.38 20.41 14.17
N PRO A 163 -20.39 21.29 14.26
CA PRO A 163 -21.66 20.94 14.89
C PRO A 163 -22.47 19.89 14.12
N ASN A 164 -22.25 19.77 12.81
CA ASN A 164 -22.99 18.86 11.93
C ASN A 164 -22.20 17.61 11.53
N ASN A 165 -20.94 17.48 11.99
CA ASN A 165 -20.06 16.40 11.60
C ASN A 165 -19.52 15.70 12.85
N PRO A 166 -19.75 14.39 13.01
CA PRO A 166 -19.07 13.62 14.05
C PRO A 166 -17.55 13.70 13.87
N VAL A 167 -16.82 13.87 14.97
CA VAL A 167 -15.36 13.93 15.00
C VAL A 167 -14.83 12.82 15.89
N PHE A 168 -13.84 12.09 15.38
CA PHE A 168 -13.06 11.10 16.12
C PHE A 168 -11.56 11.39 15.94
N LEU A 169 -10.89 11.73 17.04
CA LEU A 169 -9.45 11.99 17.04
C LEU A 169 -8.73 11.00 17.95
N GLY A 170 -8.01 10.04 17.35
CA GLY A 170 -7.20 9.05 18.05
C GLY A 170 -5.93 9.68 18.62
N HIS A 171 -5.63 9.41 19.88
CA HIS A 171 -4.38 9.80 20.52
C HIS A 171 -3.19 8.97 20.00
N ALA A 172 -1.99 9.53 20.09
CA ALA A 172 -0.76 8.88 19.63
C ALA A 172 -0.47 7.53 20.31
N ASN A 173 -0.94 7.33 21.56
CA ASN A 173 -0.75 6.07 22.28
C ASN A 173 -1.66 4.92 21.78
N GLY A 174 -2.68 5.22 20.95
CA GLY A 174 -3.63 4.23 20.47
C GLY A 174 -4.73 3.79 21.47
N HIS A 175 -4.65 4.24 22.72
CA HIS A 175 -5.53 3.83 23.84
C HIS A 175 -6.51 4.93 24.28
N THR A 176 -6.54 6.05 23.57
CA THR A 176 -7.36 7.21 23.92
C THR A 176 -7.94 7.82 22.65
N ALA A 177 -9.17 8.29 22.74
CA ALA A 177 -9.81 9.07 21.69
C ALA A 177 -10.50 10.32 22.27
N LEU A 178 -10.59 11.37 21.45
CA LEU A 178 -11.41 12.56 21.70
C LEU A 178 -12.49 12.63 20.62
N VAL A 179 -13.74 12.68 21.05
CA VAL A 179 -14.92 12.82 20.18
C VAL A 179 -15.65 14.13 20.48
N ASN A 180 -16.32 14.72 19.47
CA ASN A 180 -17.13 15.93 19.65
C ASN A 180 -18.59 15.61 20.05
N GLN A 181 -19.43 16.64 20.27
CA GLN A 181 -20.83 16.47 20.64
C GLN A 181 -21.61 15.71 19.56
N ALA A 182 -21.44 16.04 18.27
CA ALA A 182 -22.11 15.33 17.18
C ALA A 182 -21.78 13.84 17.15
N ALA A 183 -20.54 13.46 17.49
CA ALA A 183 -20.15 12.07 17.63
C ALA A 183 -20.81 11.42 18.86
N MET A 184 -20.83 12.10 20.00
CA MET A 184 -21.50 11.59 21.20
C MET A 184 -23.01 11.41 20.99
N ASP A 185 -23.66 12.34 20.28
CA ASP A 185 -25.08 12.24 19.92
C ASP A 185 -25.34 11.02 19.01
N ALA A 186 -24.52 10.83 17.97
CA ALA A 186 -24.63 9.70 17.05
C ALA A 186 -24.41 8.33 17.75
N LEU A 187 -23.61 8.31 18.81
CA LEU A 187 -23.28 7.11 19.60
C LEU A 187 -24.22 6.91 20.80
N ASN A 188 -25.15 7.85 21.05
CA ASN A 188 -25.95 7.91 22.29
C ASN A 188 -25.08 7.91 23.56
N LEU A 189 -23.92 8.55 23.50
CA LEU A 189 -23.02 8.75 24.63
C LEU A 189 -23.53 9.90 25.51
N THR A 190 -24.06 9.55 26.68
CA THR A 190 -24.71 10.50 27.59
C THR A 190 -24.18 10.35 29.01
N TYR A 191 -24.67 11.21 29.92
CA TYR A 191 -24.44 11.06 31.37
C TYR A 191 -24.71 9.63 31.88
N ASN A 192 -25.75 8.98 31.34
CA ASN A 192 -26.20 7.65 31.80
C ASN A 192 -25.47 6.49 31.10
N THR A 193 -24.58 6.74 30.14
CA THR A 193 -23.86 5.68 29.45
C THR A 193 -22.97 4.94 30.45
N PRO A 194 -23.13 3.60 30.59
CA PRO A 194 -22.30 2.81 31.48
C PRO A 194 -20.87 2.79 30.92
N THR A 195 -19.90 2.92 31.80
CA THR A 195 -18.50 2.74 31.45
C THR A 195 -18.23 1.24 31.22
N PRO A 196 -17.68 0.83 30.07
CA PRO A 196 -17.33 -0.57 29.82
C PRO A 196 -16.26 -1.07 30.80
N ASP A 197 -16.26 -2.37 31.09
CA ASP A 197 -15.21 -3.00 31.88
C ASP A 197 -13.84 -2.76 31.23
N GLY A 198 -12.87 -2.29 32.01
CA GLY A 198 -11.54 -1.93 31.52
C GLY A 198 -11.49 -0.65 30.67
N GLY A 199 -12.56 0.13 30.59
CA GLY A 199 -12.61 1.40 29.91
C GLY A 199 -12.85 2.58 30.87
N ILE A 200 -12.68 3.83 30.40
CA ILE A 200 -13.02 5.05 31.13
C ILE A 200 -13.67 6.05 30.16
N ILE A 201 -14.91 6.46 30.50
CA ILE A 201 -15.53 7.64 29.91
C ILE A 201 -15.22 8.82 30.85
N VAL A 202 -14.38 9.75 30.42
CA VAL A 202 -14.03 10.91 31.24
C VAL A 202 -15.23 11.86 31.33
N LYS A 203 -15.67 12.17 32.56
CA LYS A 203 -16.83 13.01 32.84
C LYS A 203 -16.41 14.27 33.60
N ASP A 204 -17.10 15.38 33.36
CA ASP A 204 -16.87 16.61 34.06
C ASP A 204 -17.48 16.61 35.49
N GLY A 205 -17.30 17.69 36.25
CA GLY A 205 -17.83 17.81 37.63
C GLY A 205 -19.35 17.72 37.74
N LYS A 206 -20.10 17.74 36.63
CA LYS A 206 -21.55 17.51 36.57
C LYS A 206 -21.91 16.08 36.16
N GLY A 207 -20.92 15.31 35.76
CA GLY A 207 -21.11 13.95 35.28
C GLY A 207 -21.35 13.87 33.77
N ASP A 208 -21.27 14.96 33.02
CA ASP A 208 -21.40 14.94 31.57
C ASP A 208 -20.11 14.46 30.90
N PRO A 209 -20.18 13.63 29.84
CA PRO A 209 -19.00 13.19 29.12
C PRO A 209 -18.21 14.36 28.52
N THR A 210 -16.90 14.35 28.72
CA THR A 210 -16.00 15.41 28.18
C THR A 210 -15.62 15.18 26.73
N GLY A 211 -15.99 14.03 26.15
CA GLY A 211 -15.57 13.57 24.84
C GLY A 211 -14.30 12.70 24.86
N ILE A 212 -13.62 12.58 26.01
CA ILE A 212 -12.45 11.69 26.15
C ILE A 212 -12.91 10.29 26.53
N LEU A 213 -12.41 9.32 25.76
CA LEU A 213 -12.60 7.88 25.93
C LEU A 213 -11.23 7.22 26.08
N HIS A 214 -11.06 6.37 27.10
CA HIS A 214 -9.84 5.60 27.33
C HIS A 214 -10.09 4.09 27.27
N GLU A 215 -9.09 3.36 26.79
CA GLU A 215 -9.06 1.90 26.73
C GLU A 215 -10.34 1.34 26.08
N ASN A 216 -11.00 0.35 26.68
CA ASN A 216 -12.19 -0.27 26.14
C ASN A 216 -13.38 0.70 25.92
N ALA A 217 -13.34 1.90 26.49
CA ALA A 217 -14.34 2.93 26.18
C ALA A 217 -14.18 3.50 24.76
N VAL A 218 -13.00 3.40 24.13
CA VAL A 218 -12.78 3.79 22.73
C VAL A 218 -13.63 2.93 21.80
N ASP A 219 -13.90 1.67 22.16
CA ASP A 219 -14.71 0.74 21.36
C ASP A 219 -16.15 1.21 21.18
N LEU A 220 -16.66 2.06 22.09
CA LEU A 220 -17.97 2.71 21.92
C LEU A 220 -18.03 3.59 20.66
N ALA A 221 -16.88 4.07 20.18
CA ALA A 221 -16.79 4.89 18.98
C ALA A 221 -16.61 4.05 17.68
N TYR A 222 -16.47 2.73 17.78
CA TYR A 222 -16.31 1.85 16.62
C TYR A 222 -17.36 2.08 15.52
N PRO A 223 -18.65 2.27 15.81
CA PRO A 223 -19.66 2.54 14.78
C PRO A 223 -19.38 3.77 13.93
N LEU A 224 -18.61 4.75 14.44
CA LEU A 224 -18.20 5.94 13.67
C LEU A 224 -16.97 5.72 12.79
N ILE A 225 -16.08 4.82 13.22
CA ILE A 225 -14.80 4.64 12.57
C ILE A 225 -14.74 3.39 11.69
N ALA A 226 -15.71 2.48 11.85
CA ALA A 226 -15.83 1.32 10.98
C ALA A 226 -15.95 1.74 9.50
N LEU A 227 -15.16 1.12 8.64
CA LEU A 227 -15.24 1.37 7.21
C LEU A 227 -16.56 0.83 6.66
N SER A 228 -17.32 1.72 6.00
CA SER A 228 -18.37 1.29 5.07
C SER A 228 -17.75 1.02 3.70
N THR A 229 -18.43 0.28 2.84
CA THR A 229 -17.99 0.04 1.45
C THR A 229 -17.74 1.36 0.72
N ASP A 230 -18.54 2.41 0.93
CA ASP A 230 -18.36 3.72 0.28
C ASP A 230 -17.14 4.48 0.83
N SER A 231 -16.91 4.44 2.15
CA SER A 231 -15.68 5.04 2.72
C SER A 231 -14.43 4.27 2.31
N ALA A 232 -14.50 2.95 2.21
CA ALA A 232 -13.42 2.13 1.69
C ALA A 232 -13.11 2.45 0.22
N LYS A 233 -14.13 2.62 -0.64
CA LYS A 233 -13.92 3.08 -2.02
C LYS A 233 -13.20 4.44 -2.07
N THR A 234 -13.62 5.38 -1.25
CA THR A 234 -12.97 6.71 -1.16
C THR A 234 -11.50 6.58 -0.73
N ALA A 235 -11.23 5.75 0.27
CA ALA A 235 -9.88 5.50 0.74
C ALA A 235 -9.01 4.83 -0.34
N ILE A 236 -9.52 3.80 -1.02
CA ILE A 236 -8.81 3.11 -2.10
C ILE A 236 -8.47 4.06 -3.25
N LEU A 237 -9.38 4.94 -3.67
CA LEU A 237 -9.11 5.91 -4.72
C LEU A 237 -8.05 6.94 -4.29
N ALA A 238 -8.07 7.41 -3.05
CA ALA A 238 -7.03 8.30 -2.52
C ALA A 238 -5.66 7.60 -2.46
N ALA A 239 -5.63 6.34 -2.05
CA ALA A 239 -4.42 5.51 -2.05
C ALA A 239 -3.89 5.27 -3.46
N GLN A 240 -4.77 4.99 -4.43
CA GLN A 240 -4.44 4.82 -5.84
C GLN A 240 -3.75 6.07 -6.40
N ASP A 241 -4.33 7.26 -6.22
CA ASP A 241 -3.75 8.51 -6.70
C ASP A 241 -2.40 8.80 -6.05
N HIS A 242 -2.25 8.42 -4.78
CA HIS A 242 -0.98 8.55 -4.07
C HIS A 242 0.07 7.57 -4.59
N ALA A 243 -0.31 6.31 -4.83
CA ALA A 243 0.57 5.28 -5.40
C ALA A 243 1.10 5.69 -6.79
N PHE A 244 0.26 6.30 -7.63
CA PHE A 244 0.67 6.79 -8.95
C PHE A 244 1.77 7.85 -8.87
N ARG A 245 1.72 8.75 -7.88
CA ARG A 245 2.77 9.76 -7.66
C ARG A 245 4.11 9.15 -7.29
N TRP A 246 4.11 7.93 -6.76
CA TRP A 246 5.30 7.16 -6.43
C TRP A 246 5.72 6.15 -7.51
N GLY A 247 5.05 6.15 -8.67
CA GLY A 247 5.40 5.23 -9.76
C GLY A 247 4.89 3.80 -9.57
N ILE A 248 4.01 3.58 -8.62
CA ILE A 248 3.46 2.25 -8.32
C ILE A 248 2.30 1.97 -9.26
N THR A 249 2.36 0.83 -9.95
CA THR A 249 1.39 0.38 -10.96
C THR A 249 0.61 -0.85 -10.51
N ASN A 250 1.13 -1.56 -9.52
CA ASN A 250 0.52 -2.76 -8.94
C ASN A 250 0.74 -2.77 -7.42
N PHE A 251 -0.23 -3.23 -6.66
CA PHE A 251 -0.23 -3.20 -5.21
C PHE A 251 -0.69 -4.54 -4.65
N HIS A 252 0.15 -5.19 -3.84
CA HIS A 252 -0.22 -6.40 -3.11
C HIS A 252 -0.83 -6.00 -1.77
N ASP A 253 -2.16 -6.09 -1.69
CA ASP A 253 -2.95 -5.64 -0.54
C ASP A 253 -3.06 -6.75 0.51
N ALA A 254 -2.35 -6.59 1.62
CA ALA A 254 -2.11 -7.64 2.61
C ALA A 254 -3.17 -7.65 3.72
N GLY A 255 -4.11 -8.59 3.64
CA GLY A 255 -5.08 -8.84 4.70
C GLY A 255 -6.40 -8.08 4.56
N ALA A 256 -6.89 -7.93 3.33
CA ALA A 256 -8.17 -7.30 3.04
C ALA A 256 -9.35 -8.01 3.70
N GLY A 257 -10.20 -7.27 4.39
CA GLY A 257 -11.47 -7.71 4.95
C GLY A 257 -12.62 -7.72 3.93
N SER A 258 -13.80 -8.15 4.35
CA SER A 258 -14.98 -8.21 3.46
C SER A 258 -15.31 -6.84 2.85
N THR A 259 -15.31 -5.77 3.65
CA THR A 259 -15.61 -4.41 3.21
C THR A 259 -14.61 -3.90 2.17
N ASP A 260 -13.31 -4.18 2.37
CA ASP A 260 -12.26 -3.81 1.42
C ASP A 260 -12.43 -4.53 0.08
N ILE A 261 -12.67 -5.85 0.13
CA ILE A 261 -12.88 -6.67 -1.07
C ILE A 261 -14.13 -6.23 -1.84
N GLU A 262 -15.22 -5.92 -1.14
CA GLU A 262 -16.44 -5.39 -1.77
C GLU A 262 -16.17 -4.04 -2.46
N ALA A 263 -15.44 -3.14 -1.80
CA ALA A 263 -15.06 -1.85 -2.36
C ALA A 263 -14.16 -2.00 -3.59
N GLN A 264 -13.12 -2.85 -3.51
CA GLN A 264 -12.23 -3.17 -4.64
C GLN A 264 -13.01 -3.70 -5.83
N ARG A 265 -13.91 -4.67 -5.62
CA ARG A 265 -14.75 -5.23 -6.68
C ARG A 265 -15.70 -4.21 -7.30
N ALA A 266 -16.27 -3.33 -6.48
CA ALA A 266 -17.16 -2.28 -6.97
C ALA A 266 -16.41 -1.26 -7.85
N LEU A 267 -15.19 -0.86 -7.43
CA LEU A 267 -14.32 0.05 -8.19
C LEU A 267 -13.80 -0.59 -9.49
N ASP A 268 -13.48 -1.87 -9.47
CA ASP A 268 -13.08 -2.61 -10.66
C ASP A 268 -14.24 -2.70 -11.67
N ALA A 269 -15.43 -3.06 -11.20
CA ALA A 269 -16.64 -3.15 -12.03
C ALA A 269 -17.08 -1.81 -12.62
N SER A 270 -16.86 -0.68 -11.93
CA SER A 270 -17.15 0.67 -12.46
C SER A 270 -16.05 1.20 -13.40
N GLY A 271 -14.88 0.57 -13.44
CA GLY A 271 -13.72 1.02 -14.21
C GLY A 271 -12.97 2.19 -13.57
N ASP A 272 -13.26 2.53 -12.30
CA ASP A 272 -12.57 3.56 -11.54
C ASP A 272 -11.23 3.05 -10.98
N LEU A 273 -11.11 1.73 -10.82
CA LEU A 273 -9.86 1.11 -10.42
C LEU A 273 -8.88 1.09 -11.60
N LYS A 274 -7.83 1.90 -11.53
CA LYS A 274 -6.73 1.95 -12.51
C LYS A 274 -5.49 1.23 -12.00
N LEU A 275 -5.24 1.27 -10.69
CA LEU A 275 -4.17 0.53 -10.02
C LEU A 275 -4.46 -0.96 -10.09
N ARG A 276 -3.45 -1.78 -10.43
CA ARG A 276 -3.62 -3.24 -10.32
C ARG A 276 -3.52 -3.64 -8.87
N ILE A 277 -4.42 -4.49 -8.41
CA ILE A 277 -4.44 -4.98 -7.03
C ILE A 277 -4.35 -6.51 -7.02
N TYR A 278 -3.40 -7.02 -6.25
CA TYR A 278 -3.31 -8.41 -5.85
C TYR A 278 -3.75 -8.54 -4.39
N THR A 279 -4.97 -8.97 -4.17
CA THR A 279 -5.60 -9.01 -2.85
C THR A 279 -5.28 -10.32 -2.12
N MET A 280 -4.83 -10.19 -0.88
CA MET A 280 -4.68 -11.26 0.10
C MET A 280 -5.85 -11.17 1.09
N VAL A 281 -6.77 -12.13 1.06
CA VAL A 281 -7.92 -12.21 1.95
C VAL A 281 -7.43 -12.40 3.38
N SER A 282 -7.96 -11.66 4.34
CA SER A 282 -7.63 -11.85 5.75
C SER A 282 -8.04 -13.23 6.24
N ALA A 283 -7.08 -14.04 6.69
CA ALA A 283 -7.32 -15.34 7.30
C ALA A 283 -7.65 -15.24 8.81
N GLN A 284 -7.72 -14.05 9.37
CA GLN A 284 -8.10 -13.83 10.77
C GLN A 284 -9.62 -13.96 10.99
N ASP A 285 -10.42 -13.83 9.93
CA ASP A 285 -11.87 -14.02 9.92
C ASP A 285 -12.19 -15.40 9.32
N ASP A 286 -12.71 -16.30 10.16
CA ASP A 286 -13.06 -17.68 9.78
C ASP A 286 -14.18 -17.71 8.73
N VAL A 287 -15.19 -16.86 8.88
CA VAL A 287 -16.33 -16.81 7.95
C VAL A 287 -15.88 -16.36 6.56
N LEU A 288 -15.05 -15.33 6.51
CA LEU A 288 -14.48 -14.82 5.26
C LEU A 288 -13.54 -15.86 4.62
N THR A 289 -12.70 -16.51 5.43
CA THR A 289 -11.79 -17.56 4.99
C THR A 289 -12.55 -18.74 4.38
N ASP A 290 -13.56 -19.26 5.07
CA ASP A 290 -14.39 -20.37 4.58
C ASP A 290 -15.15 -19.99 3.31
N TYR A 291 -15.67 -18.77 3.25
CA TYR A 291 -16.35 -18.26 2.07
C TYR A 291 -15.44 -18.31 0.82
N TRP A 292 -14.20 -17.86 0.93
CA TRP A 292 -13.28 -17.81 -0.20
C TRP A 292 -12.64 -19.17 -0.52
N LEU A 293 -12.28 -19.98 0.47
CA LEU A 293 -11.73 -21.32 0.24
C LEU A 293 -12.70 -22.25 -0.51
N ALA A 294 -14.01 -22.01 -0.41
CA ALA A 294 -15.03 -22.78 -1.13
C ALA A 294 -15.15 -22.39 -2.62
N ARG A 295 -14.33 -21.46 -3.12
CA ARG A 295 -14.42 -20.87 -4.47
C ARG A 295 -13.05 -20.79 -5.13
N PRO A 296 -12.99 -20.78 -6.48
CA PRO A 296 -11.74 -20.48 -7.16
C PRO A 296 -11.34 -19.01 -6.94
N PRO A 297 -10.02 -18.70 -7.03
CA PRO A 297 -9.52 -17.33 -7.08
C PRO A 297 -10.16 -16.50 -8.19
N VAL A 298 -10.23 -15.20 -7.98
CA VAL A 298 -10.56 -14.22 -9.03
C VAL A 298 -9.24 -13.76 -9.66
N ILE A 299 -9.11 -13.96 -10.97
CA ILE A 299 -7.90 -13.56 -11.71
C ILE A 299 -8.27 -12.45 -12.67
N ALA A 300 -7.50 -11.35 -12.62
CA ALA A 300 -7.70 -10.20 -13.50
C ALA A 300 -7.57 -10.60 -14.99
N GLY A 301 -8.59 -10.28 -15.78
CA GLY A 301 -8.56 -10.33 -17.25
C GLY A 301 -8.01 -9.04 -17.84
N ASP A 302 -8.21 -8.84 -19.16
CA ASP A 302 -7.76 -7.62 -19.85
C ASP A 302 -8.48 -6.37 -19.36
N ASP A 303 -9.77 -6.48 -19.05
CA ASP A 303 -10.64 -5.38 -18.62
C ASP A 303 -10.68 -5.20 -17.09
N SER A 304 -10.04 -6.07 -16.31
CA SER A 304 -10.00 -6.03 -14.85
C SER A 304 -8.61 -5.64 -14.33
N ARG A 305 -8.60 -5.03 -13.16
CA ARG A 305 -7.39 -4.67 -12.41
C ARG A 305 -7.25 -5.44 -11.10
N LEU A 306 -8.22 -6.32 -10.80
CA LEU A 306 -8.35 -6.97 -9.50
C LEU A 306 -8.09 -8.48 -9.60
N THR A 307 -7.05 -8.94 -8.92
CA THR A 307 -6.79 -10.35 -8.62
C THR A 307 -7.01 -10.61 -7.14
N ILE A 308 -7.84 -11.61 -6.78
CA ILE A 308 -8.03 -12.08 -5.40
C ILE A 308 -7.62 -13.55 -5.40
N ARG A 309 -6.38 -13.84 -4.95
CA ARG A 309 -5.79 -15.18 -5.14
C ARG A 309 -5.06 -15.73 -3.92
N SER A 310 -4.97 -14.97 -2.85
CA SER A 310 -4.21 -15.42 -1.68
C SER A 310 -4.91 -15.12 -0.36
N PHE A 311 -4.47 -15.79 0.70
CA PHE A 311 -4.85 -15.51 2.07
C PHE A 311 -3.67 -14.94 2.85
N LYS A 312 -3.92 -14.00 3.76
CA LYS A 312 -2.94 -13.45 4.71
C LYS A 312 -3.26 -13.96 6.11
N ALA A 313 -2.38 -14.77 6.68
CA ALA A 313 -2.35 -15.12 8.09
C ALA A 313 -1.30 -14.29 8.84
N VAL A 314 -1.44 -14.14 10.17
CA VAL A 314 -0.52 -13.39 11.01
C VAL A 314 -0.06 -14.29 12.17
N MET A 315 1.16 -14.84 12.08
CA MET A 315 1.67 -15.85 13.03
C MET A 315 2.16 -15.22 14.33
N ASP A 316 2.72 -14.02 14.29
CA ASP A 316 3.22 -13.30 15.46
C ASP A 316 3.01 -11.79 15.34
N GLY A 317 3.54 -11.03 16.29
CA GLY A 317 3.52 -9.57 16.26
C GLY A 317 4.83 -8.96 15.75
N ALA A 318 5.16 -7.72 16.22
CA ALA A 318 6.30 -6.94 15.75
C ALA A 318 7.47 -6.95 16.73
N LEU A 319 8.69 -6.74 16.21
CA LEU A 319 9.90 -6.70 17.01
C LEU A 319 9.91 -5.51 17.99
N GLY A 320 9.43 -4.34 17.54
CA GLY A 320 9.39 -3.11 18.34
C GLY A 320 8.58 -3.24 19.61
N SER A 321 7.42 -3.88 19.56
CA SER A 321 6.53 -4.14 20.70
C SER A 321 6.90 -5.36 21.54
N ARG A 322 7.95 -6.08 21.20
CA ARG A 322 8.37 -7.37 21.80
C ARG A 322 7.29 -8.45 21.69
N THR A 323 6.53 -8.42 20.62
CA THR A 323 5.50 -9.43 20.32
C THR A 323 5.90 -10.34 19.16
N ALA A 324 6.98 -10.05 18.43
CA ALA A 324 7.58 -11.01 17.50
C ALA A 324 8.04 -12.26 18.27
N TRP A 325 7.65 -13.45 17.76
CA TRP A 325 7.81 -14.70 18.48
C TRP A 325 9.18 -15.32 18.23
N LEU A 326 10.00 -15.35 19.29
CA LEU A 326 11.41 -15.75 19.25
C LEU A 326 11.63 -17.10 19.94
N HIS A 327 12.64 -17.85 19.49
CA HIS A 327 13.12 -19.04 20.19
C HIS A 327 13.74 -18.72 21.56
N GLN A 328 14.41 -17.57 21.67
CA GLN A 328 15.02 -17.10 22.90
C GLN A 328 14.39 -15.78 23.35
N PRO A 329 14.37 -15.50 24.65
CA PRO A 329 13.85 -14.23 25.16
C PRO A 329 14.50 -13.01 24.51
N TYR A 330 13.81 -11.88 24.56
CA TYR A 330 14.37 -10.59 24.17
C TYR A 330 15.57 -10.24 25.04
N THR A 331 16.60 -9.62 24.46
CA THR A 331 17.83 -9.26 25.18
C THR A 331 17.54 -8.20 26.22
N ASP A 332 16.70 -7.24 25.91
CA ASP A 332 16.30 -6.13 26.78
C ASP A 332 15.05 -6.41 27.62
N ASP A 333 14.45 -7.60 27.48
CA ASP A 333 13.33 -8.07 28.31
C ASP A 333 13.35 -9.61 28.40
N PRO A 334 14.17 -10.18 29.30
CA PRO A 334 14.29 -11.63 29.44
C PRO A 334 13.00 -12.34 29.92
N GLY A 335 11.98 -11.59 30.31
CA GLY A 335 10.67 -12.12 30.74
C GLY A 335 9.78 -12.57 29.63
N THR A 336 10.07 -12.23 28.38
CA THR A 336 9.24 -12.58 27.22
C THR A 336 10.06 -13.02 26.01
N SER A 337 9.49 -13.90 25.20
CA SER A 337 9.98 -14.27 23.86
C SER A 337 8.94 -14.00 22.78
N GLY A 338 8.00 -13.08 23.01
CA GLY A 338 6.93 -12.75 22.09
C GLY A 338 5.72 -13.69 22.20
N VAL A 339 4.82 -13.59 21.24
CA VAL A 339 3.53 -14.30 21.27
C VAL A 339 3.18 -14.91 19.92
N GLN A 340 2.58 -16.09 19.95
CA GLN A 340 1.91 -16.69 18.80
C GLN A 340 0.51 -16.07 18.68
N THR A 341 0.14 -15.58 17.51
CA THR A 341 -1.17 -14.95 17.25
C THR A 341 -2.09 -15.76 16.34
N PHE A 342 -1.57 -16.84 15.73
CA PHE A 342 -2.34 -17.72 14.85
C PHE A 342 -2.02 -19.19 15.16
N ASP A 343 -3.06 -20.04 15.19
CA ASP A 343 -2.90 -21.46 15.47
C ASP A 343 -2.24 -22.20 14.29
N GLU A 344 -1.19 -22.99 14.55
CA GLU A 344 -0.44 -23.73 13.53
C GLU A 344 -1.32 -24.77 12.81
N ASN A 345 -2.19 -25.50 13.53
CA ASN A 345 -3.03 -26.52 12.91
C ASN A 345 -4.07 -25.86 12.01
N ARG A 346 -4.60 -24.69 12.39
CA ARG A 346 -5.48 -23.88 11.53
C ARG A 346 -4.76 -23.42 10.28
N LEU A 347 -3.49 -23.00 10.38
CA LEU A 347 -2.68 -22.64 9.21
C LEU A 347 -2.52 -23.83 8.25
N VAL A 348 -2.19 -25.02 8.78
CA VAL A 348 -2.10 -26.26 7.99
C VAL A 348 -3.43 -26.63 7.35
N ASP A 349 -4.55 -26.49 8.07
CA ASP A 349 -5.89 -26.72 7.50
C ASP A 349 -6.19 -25.81 6.32
N ILE A 350 -5.95 -24.49 6.47
CA ILE A 350 -6.13 -23.52 5.39
C ILE A 350 -5.22 -23.87 4.19
N MET A 351 -3.96 -24.22 4.42
CA MET A 351 -3.03 -24.65 3.37
C MET A 351 -3.54 -25.90 2.62
N ASN A 352 -4.01 -26.90 3.34
CA ASN A 352 -4.54 -28.11 2.73
C ASN A 352 -5.80 -27.84 1.89
N ARG A 353 -6.72 -27.02 2.41
CA ARG A 353 -7.95 -26.63 1.71
C ARG A 353 -7.68 -25.73 0.51
N SER A 354 -6.65 -24.90 0.55
CA SER A 354 -6.25 -24.01 -0.54
C SER A 354 -5.87 -24.78 -1.82
N ASN A 355 -5.38 -26.01 -1.70
CA ASN A 355 -5.01 -26.86 -2.83
C ASN A 355 -6.15 -27.13 -3.81
N ALA A 356 -7.40 -27.19 -3.32
CA ALA A 356 -8.56 -27.52 -4.16
C ALA A 356 -8.76 -26.53 -5.32
N HIS A 357 -8.38 -25.29 -5.11
CA HIS A 357 -8.62 -24.19 -6.06
C HIS A 357 -7.35 -23.39 -6.44
N GLY A 358 -6.19 -23.76 -5.92
CA GLY A 358 -4.91 -23.08 -6.25
C GLY A 358 -4.75 -21.71 -5.60
N TRP A 359 -5.23 -21.56 -4.37
CA TRP A 359 -4.98 -20.39 -3.54
C TRP A 359 -3.54 -20.37 -3.03
N GLN A 360 -2.94 -19.19 -2.96
CA GLN A 360 -1.65 -18.95 -2.32
C GLN A 360 -1.86 -18.61 -0.84
N ILE A 361 -0.91 -18.99 0.01
CA ILE A 361 -0.93 -18.66 1.43
C ILE A 361 0.28 -17.78 1.76
N ASN A 362 0.01 -16.60 2.32
CA ASN A 362 0.99 -15.62 2.73
C ASN A 362 0.89 -15.43 4.24
N THR A 363 1.98 -15.68 4.95
CA THR A 363 1.96 -15.69 6.41
C THR A 363 2.97 -14.68 6.96
N HIS A 364 2.49 -13.71 7.74
CA HIS A 364 3.34 -12.81 8.50
C HIS A 364 4.13 -13.62 9.54
N ALA A 365 5.45 -13.48 9.51
CA ALA A 365 6.35 -13.99 10.53
C ALA A 365 7.60 -13.11 10.64
N ILE A 366 7.73 -12.40 11.76
CA ILE A 366 8.87 -11.52 12.05
C ILE A 366 9.90 -12.24 12.89
N GLY A 367 9.50 -12.92 13.96
CA GLY A 367 10.40 -13.64 14.87
C GLY A 367 10.92 -14.95 14.27
N ASP A 368 12.12 -15.35 14.69
CA ASP A 368 12.76 -16.58 14.22
C ASP A 368 11.95 -17.84 14.54
N LYS A 369 11.24 -17.88 15.67
CA LYS A 369 10.36 -19.00 16.00
C LYS A 369 9.09 -19.00 15.16
N ALA A 370 8.51 -17.85 14.88
CA ALA A 370 7.36 -17.73 13.98
C ALA A 370 7.72 -18.23 12.56
N ASN A 371 8.88 -17.81 12.04
CA ASN A 371 9.39 -18.28 10.74
C ASN A 371 9.58 -19.80 10.73
N THR A 372 10.21 -20.39 11.76
CA THR A 372 10.36 -21.84 11.89
C THR A 372 9.02 -22.55 11.85
N VAL A 373 8.04 -22.09 12.63
CA VAL A 373 6.69 -22.70 12.72
C VAL A 373 5.96 -22.61 11.39
N VAL A 374 6.06 -21.49 10.66
CA VAL A 374 5.44 -21.36 9.33
C VAL A 374 6.08 -22.31 8.33
N LEU A 375 7.41 -22.45 8.33
CA LEU A 375 8.10 -23.43 7.49
C LEU A 375 7.71 -24.87 7.85
N ASP A 376 7.52 -25.18 9.15
CA ASP A 376 7.03 -26.48 9.61
C ASP A 376 5.60 -26.74 9.12
N ALA A 377 4.73 -25.73 9.16
CA ALA A 377 3.37 -25.82 8.67
C ALA A 377 3.32 -26.09 7.15
N ILE A 378 4.17 -25.43 6.38
CA ILE A 378 4.31 -25.65 4.92
C ILE A 378 4.82 -27.07 4.63
N ASP A 379 5.81 -27.56 5.39
CA ASP A 379 6.34 -28.92 5.24
C ASP A 379 5.32 -30.01 5.59
N LYS A 380 4.47 -29.75 6.61
CA LYS A 380 3.36 -30.64 7.02
C LYS A 380 2.18 -30.62 6.05
N ALA A 381 1.93 -29.49 5.42
CA ALA A 381 0.79 -29.35 4.52
C ALA A 381 0.95 -30.21 3.28
N THR A 382 -0.11 -30.93 2.88
CA THR A 382 -0.12 -31.72 1.66
C THR A 382 -0.32 -30.79 0.45
N LEU A 383 0.68 -30.00 0.12
CA LEU A 383 0.62 -29.11 -1.04
C LEU A 383 0.82 -29.94 -2.32
N THR A 384 -0.27 -30.19 -3.04
CA THR A 384 -0.26 -30.99 -4.29
C THR A 384 0.33 -30.22 -5.46
N GLN A 385 0.32 -28.90 -5.41
CA GLN A 385 0.93 -28.02 -6.40
C GLN A 385 2.39 -27.76 -6.01
N ARG A 386 3.32 -28.15 -6.87
CA ARG A 386 4.76 -27.88 -6.66
C ARG A 386 5.07 -26.38 -6.69
N ASP A 387 4.34 -25.58 -7.47
CA ASP A 387 4.49 -24.13 -7.58
C ASP A 387 3.38 -23.43 -6.78
N HIS A 388 3.39 -23.61 -5.46
CA HIS A 388 2.41 -22.97 -4.56
C HIS A 388 2.75 -21.52 -4.23
N ARG A 389 4.02 -21.12 -4.41
CA ARG A 389 4.55 -19.76 -4.14
C ARG A 389 4.09 -19.18 -2.80
N SER A 390 3.93 -20.03 -1.77
CA SER A 390 3.61 -19.54 -0.42
C SER A 390 4.67 -18.53 0.01
N ARG A 391 4.22 -17.46 0.67
CA ARG A 391 5.09 -16.37 1.08
C ARG A 391 5.20 -16.34 2.60
N ILE A 392 6.38 -16.04 3.11
CA ILE A 392 6.54 -15.56 4.48
C ILE A 392 6.74 -14.06 4.38
N GLU A 393 5.75 -13.34 4.87
CA GLU A 393 5.75 -11.88 4.91
C GLU A 393 6.64 -11.42 6.06
N HIS A 394 7.46 -10.43 5.78
CA HIS A 394 8.53 -9.86 6.57
C HIS A 394 9.81 -10.69 6.56
N SER A 395 9.80 -12.01 6.86
CA SER A 395 11.02 -12.84 6.92
C SER A 395 12.17 -12.09 7.58
N GLN A 396 11.85 -11.38 8.71
CA GLN A 396 12.70 -10.31 9.22
C GLN A 396 13.85 -10.83 10.06
N HIS A 397 13.58 -11.85 10.89
CA HIS A 397 14.59 -12.50 11.72
C HIS A 397 14.46 -14.02 11.58
N LEU A 398 15.51 -14.67 11.10
CA LEU A 398 15.55 -16.09 10.75
C LEU A 398 16.61 -16.83 11.56
N LEU A 399 16.37 -18.11 11.86
CA LEU A 399 17.48 -18.99 12.21
C LEU A 399 18.32 -19.29 10.95
N PRO A 400 19.67 -19.30 11.05
CA PRO A 400 20.53 -19.69 9.92
C PRO A 400 20.18 -21.07 9.33
N SER A 401 19.71 -22.01 10.16
CA SER A 401 19.26 -23.34 9.75
C SER A 401 17.99 -23.31 8.87
N ASP A 402 17.17 -22.28 8.96
CA ASP A 402 15.90 -22.16 8.24
C ASP A 402 16.06 -21.55 6.86
N ILE A 403 17.14 -20.80 6.60
CA ILE A 403 17.37 -20.14 5.30
C ILE A 403 17.27 -21.12 4.13
N GLY A 404 17.96 -22.27 4.22
CA GLY A 404 17.91 -23.31 3.19
C GLY A 404 16.55 -24.00 3.04
N ARG A 405 15.67 -23.90 4.06
CA ARG A 405 14.32 -24.47 4.00
C ARG A 405 13.39 -23.68 3.09
N PHE A 406 13.55 -22.35 2.99
CA PHE A 406 12.77 -21.53 2.04
C PHE A 406 12.90 -22.06 0.63
N SER A 407 14.14 -22.24 0.15
CA SER A 407 14.41 -22.78 -1.20
C SER A 407 13.91 -24.21 -1.36
N LYS A 408 14.18 -25.07 -0.37
CA LYS A 408 13.76 -26.49 -0.42
C LYS A 408 12.23 -26.64 -0.52
N LEU A 409 11.49 -25.77 0.18
CA LEU A 409 10.03 -25.79 0.23
C LEU A 409 9.39 -24.89 -0.84
N GLY A 410 10.16 -24.16 -1.65
CA GLY A 410 9.63 -23.24 -2.67
C GLY A 410 8.93 -22.01 -2.07
N VAL A 411 9.36 -21.57 -0.90
CA VAL A 411 8.79 -20.42 -0.17
C VAL A 411 9.45 -19.13 -0.63
N ILE A 412 8.66 -18.09 -0.83
CA ILE A 412 9.13 -16.75 -1.17
C ILE A 412 9.32 -15.94 0.12
N ALA A 413 10.46 -15.26 0.25
CA ALA A 413 10.69 -14.28 1.30
C ALA A 413 10.17 -12.92 0.84
N SER A 414 9.09 -12.43 1.46
CA SER A 414 8.52 -11.12 1.18
C SER A 414 9.04 -10.12 2.20
N ILE A 415 10.04 -9.35 1.81
CA ILE A 415 10.77 -8.44 2.68
C ILE A 415 10.27 -6.99 2.56
N GLN A 416 10.60 -6.18 3.57
CA GLN A 416 10.49 -4.73 3.52
C GLN A 416 11.86 -4.15 3.86
N ALA A 417 12.60 -3.78 2.81
CA ALA A 417 13.97 -3.31 3.03
C ALA A 417 14.03 -2.01 3.84
N ILE A 418 12.97 -1.19 3.74
CA ILE A 418 12.82 0.05 4.51
C ILE A 418 12.75 -0.22 6.02
N HIS A 419 12.18 -1.35 6.48
CA HIS A 419 12.15 -1.72 7.89
C HIS A 419 13.56 -1.87 8.46
N MET A 420 14.50 -2.45 7.71
CA MET A 420 15.90 -2.48 8.17
C MET A 420 16.43 -1.06 8.39
N SER A 421 16.11 -0.13 7.51
CA SER A 421 16.56 1.27 7.61
C SER A 421 16.02 1.98 8.85
N SER A 422 14.77 1.72 9.24
CA SER A 422 14.11 2.35 10.40
C SER A 422 14.37 1.60 11.71
N ASP A 423 14.43 0.26 11.66
CA ASP A 423 14.43 -0.58 12.85
C ASP A 423 15.83 -0.96 13.33
N ARG A 424 16.78 -1.18 12.41
CA ARG A 424 18.12 -1.66 12.77
C ARG A 424 18.82 -0.86 13.87
N PRO A 425 18.67 0.47 13.96
CA PRO A 425 19.24 1.26 15.04
C PRO A 425 18.87 0.80 16.45
N TRP A 426 17.65 0.31 16.66
CA TRP A 426 17.13 -0.13 17.94
C TRP A 426 16.91 -1.66 18.03
N ALA A 427 16.84 -2.37 16.91
CA ALA A 427 16.65 -3.82 16.87
C ALA A 427 17.77 -4.56 17.62
N ILE A 428 18.96 -3.96 17.72
CA ILE A 428 20.08 -4.51 18.48
C ILE A 428 19.76 -4.64 19.98
N ASP A 429 18.97 -3.74 20.54
CA ASP A 429 18.55 -3.81 21.95
C ASP A 429 17.61 -5.00 22.17
N ARG A 430 16.76 -5.29 21.17
CA ARG A 430 15.80 -6.41 21.19
C ARG A 430 16.46 -7.78 21.05
N LEU A 431 17.39 -7.91 20.10
CA LEU A 431 17.94 -9.19 19.69
C LEU A 431 19.37 -9.43 20.21
N GLY A 432 20.13 -8.37 20.49
CA GLY A 432 21.57 -8.45 20.70
C GLY A 432 22.34 -8.64 19.39
N ILE A 433 23.63 -8.29 19.40
CA ILE A 433 24.46 -8.20 18.18
C ILE A 433 24.61 -9.53 17.44
N GLU A 434 24.69 -10.65 18.18
CA GLU A 434 24.90 -11.97 17.56
C GLU A 434 23.70 -12.42 16.75
N ARG A 435 22.48 -12.27 17.29
CA ARG A 435 21.23 -12.61 16.57
C ARG A 435 20.99 -11.67 15.39
N ILE A 436 21.33 -10.37 15.52
CA ILE A 436 21.29 -9.43 14.41
C ILE A 436 22.17 -9.92 13.27
N LYS A 437 23.44 -10.21 13.52
CA LYS A 437 24.39 -10.60 12.48
C LYS A 437 24.07 -11.93 11.82
N SER A 438 23.51 -12.86 12.60
CA SER A 438 23.28 -14.23 12.11
C SER A 438 21.94 -14.43 11.44
N GLY A 439 20.93 -13.58 11.69
CA GLY A 439 19.58 -13.87 11.26
C GLY A 439 18.69 -12.69 10.89
N ALA A 440 19.07 -11.44 11.19
CA ALA A 440 18.19 -10.30 10.91
C ALA A 440 18.49 -9.68 9.54
N TYR A 441 17.45 -9.54 8.73
CA TYR A 441 17.52 -8.89 7.39
C TYR A 441 18.57 -9.55 6.48
N VAL A 442 18.64 -10.89 6.43
CA VAL A 442 19.67 -11.71 5.78
C VAL A 442 19.37 -11.95 4.29
N TRP A 443 19.18 -10.87 3.55
CA TRP A 443 18.69 -10.94 2.16
C TRP A 443 19.67 -11.60 1.19
N ARG A 444 20.99 -11.39 1.35
CA ARG A 444 22.02 -12.04 0.53
C ARG A 444 22.04 -13.53 0.77
N ASP A 445 21.98 -13.95 2.02
CA ASP A 445 21.99 -15.39 2.35
C ASP A 445 20.75 -16.09 1.80
N LEU A 446 19.57 -15.41 1.79
CA LEU A 446 18.36 -15.93 1.14
C LEU A 446 18.54 -16.06 -0.37
N LEU A 447 19.06 -15.05 -1.06
CA LEU A 447 19.31 -15.11 -2.50
C LEU A 447 20.34 -16.18 -2.87
N ASP A 448 21.44 -16.28 -2.10
CA ASP A 448 22.50 -17.27 -2.33
C ASP A 448 22.01 -18.70 -2.08
N ALA A 449 20.99 -18.87 -1.23
CA ALA A 449 20.27 -20.12 -1.05
C ALA A 449 19.23 -20.40 -2.17
N GLY A 450 19.07 -19.52 -3.16
CA GLY A 450 18.14 -19.67 -4.26
C GLY A 450 16.69 -19.30 -3.93
N VAL A 451 16.46 -18.47 -2.90
CA VAL A 451 15.13 -18.02 -2.49
C VAL A 451 14.70 -16.82 -3.33
N HIS A 452 13.48 -16.83 -3.84
CA HIS A 452 12.87 -15.65 -4.44
C HIS A 452 12.54 -14.60 -3.37
N ILE A 453 12.90 -13.34 -3.64
CA ILE A 453 12.61 -12.21 -2.76
C ILE A 453 11.59 -11.30 -3.40
N ALA A 454 10.44 -11.09 -2.74
CA ALA A 454 9.51 -9.99 -3.00
C ALA A 454 9.84 -8.83 -2.06
N ASN A 455 9.60 -7.56 -2.48
CA ASN A 455 9.97 -6.39 -1.69
C ASN A 455 8.87 -5.32 -1.73
N GLY A 456 8.43 -4.89 -0.57
CA GLY A 456 7.40 -3.86 -0.38
C GLY A 456 7.77 -2.88 0.74
N THR A 457 6.85 -1.99 1.09
CA THR A 457 7.06 -0.99 2.15
C THR A 457 6.26 -1.27 3.41
N ASP A 458 5.25 -2.12 3.34
CA ASP A 458 4.27 -2.34 4.41
C ASP A 458 3.49 -1.05 4.76
N VAL A 459 3.24 -0.23 3.74
CA VAL A 459 2.50 1.03 3.91
C VAL A 459 1.11 0.78 4.52
N PRO A 460 0.68 1.56 5.53
CA PRO A 460 1.24 2.81 6.07
C PRO A 460 2.14 2.63 7.30
N VAL A 461 2.67 1.44 7.59
CA VAL A 461 3.67 1.23 8.65
C VAL A 461 4.92 2.04 8.32
N GLU A 462 5.39 1.94 7.07
CA GLU A 462 6.37 2.85 6.49
C GLU A 462 5.75 3.65 5.34
N PRO A 463 6.33 4.81 4.96
CA PRO A 463 5.85 5.55 3.80
C PRO A 463 5.92 4.72 2.51
N ILE A 464 4.91 4.86 1.64
CA ILE A 464 4.88 4.27 0.30
C ILE A 464 5.94 4.93 -0.61
N ASN A 465 7.20 4.74 -0.33
CA ASN A 465 8.29 5.35 -1.05
C ASN A 465 9.24 4.30 -1.62
N PRO A 466 9.06 3.87 -2.90
CA PRO A 466 9.90 2.85 -3.52
C PRO A 466 11.36 3.29 -3.65
N ILE A 467 11.64 4.59 -3.71
CA ILE A 467 13.02 5.10 -3.79
C ILE A 467 13.74 4.92 -2.44
N ALA A 468 13.04 5.16 -1.32
CA ALA A 468 13.58 4.89 0.02
C ALA A 468 13.82 3.38 0.22
N ASN A 469 12.89 2.54 -0.23
CA ASN A 469 13.01 1.08 -0.19
C ASN A 469 14.18 0.59 -1.06
N PHE A 470 14.34 1.17 -2.27
CA PHE A 470 15.50 0.91 -3.14
C PHE A 470 16.82 1.29 -2.45
N TYR A 471 16.87 2.49 -1.84
CA TYR A 471 18.05 2.94 -1.11
C TYR A 471 18.41 2.00 0.05
N ALA A 472 17.42 1.64 0.88
CA ALA A 472 17.63 0.72 1.99
C ALA A 472 18.19 -0.65 1.54
N SER A 473 17.71 -1.15 0.39
CA SER A 473 18.17 -2.42 -0.21
C SER A 473 19.64 -2.39 -0.64
N VAL A 474 20.10 -1.28 -1.24
CA VAL A 474 21.45 -1.19 -1.83
C VAL A 474 22.48 -0.59 -0.88
N ALA A 475 22.09 0.34 -0.02
CA ALA A 475 23.00 1.05 0.88
C ALA A 475 23.06 0.44 2.29
N ARG A 476 21.99 -0.22 2.73
CA ARG A 476 21.82 -0.76 4.10
C ARG A 476 22.08 0.28 5.19
N LYS A 477 21.55 1.48 4.97
CA LYS A 477 21.68 2.64 5.86
C LYS A 477 20.31 3.14 6.28
N THR A 478 20.26 3.89 7.35
CA THR A 478 19.08 4.71 7.66
C THR A 478 18.86 5.75 6.55
N LEU A 479 17.65 6.31 6.44
CA LEU A 479 17.38 7.40 5.47
C LEU A 479 18.20 8.68 5.75
N LYS A 480 18.89 8.75 6.90
CA LYS A 480 19.87 9.81 7.22
C LYS A 480 21.28 9.49 6.75
N GLY A 481 21.48 8.35 6.06
CA GLY A 481 22.78 7.92 5.55
C GLY A 481 23.70 7.26 6.56
N LEU A 482 23.18 6.83 7.72
CA LEU A 482 23.97 6.26 8.81
C LEU A 482 23.75 4.75 8.96
N PRO A 483 24.77 4.00 9.44
CA PRO A 483 26.18 4.39 9.55
C PRO A 483 26.85 4.53 8.17
N ASP A 484 28.00 5.18 8.09
CA ASP A 484 28.69 5.45 6.82
C ASP A 484 28.97 4.20 6.00
N ASP A 485 29.34 3.10 6.65
CA ASP A 485 29.65 1.80 6.03
C ASP A 485 28.42 0.90 5.81
N GLY A 486 27.22 1.34 6.26
CA GLY A 486 26.01 0.54 6.23
C GLY A 486 25.95 -0.58 7.30
N TYR A 487 24.73 -1.05 7.60
CA TYR A 487 24.51 -2.17 8.53
C TYR A 487 24.70 -3.50 7.81
N GLU A 488 25.46 -4.42 8.38
CA GLU A 488 25.69 -5.77 7.84
C GLU A 488 25.80 -5.75 6.31
N ILE A 489 26.72 -4.93 5.76
CA ILE A 489 26.80 -4.57 4.32
C ILE A 489 26.92 -5.78 3.39
N GLY A 490 27.40 -6.93 3.87
CA GLY A 490 27.42 -8.20 3.14
C GLY A 490 26.03 -8.70 2.73
N GLN A 491 24.97 -8.23 3.40
CA GLN A 491 23.58 -8.62 3.15
C GLN A 491 22.85 -7.70 2.14
N LYS A 492 23.55 -6.74 1.51
CA LYS A 492 22.94 -5.84 0.53
C LYS A 492 22.51 -6.54 -0.74
N LEU A 493 21.51 -5.98 -1.41
CA LEU A 493 21.16 -6.31 -2.78
C LEU A 493 21.93 -5.42 -3.75
N SER A 494 22.26 -5.95 -4.93
CA SER A 494 22.69 -5.11 -6.04
C SER A 494 21.51 -4.26 -6.55
N ARG A 495 21.81 -3.21 -7.32
CA ARG A 495 20.75 -2.37 -7.92
C ARG A 495 19.83 -3.15 -8.86
N HIS A 496 20.38 -4.12 -9.60
CA HIS A 496 19.60 -4.96 -10.49
C HIS A 496 18.68 -5.90 -9.70
N GLU A 497 19.19 -6.58 -8.67
CA GLU A 497 18.37 -7.43 -7.78
C GLU A 497 17.30 -6.60 -7.08
N THR A 498 17.64 -5.39 -6.63
CA THR A 498 16.67 -4.46 -6.03
C THR A 498 15.57 -4.06 -7.01
N LEU A 499 15.94 -3.69 -8.26
CA LEU A 499 14.94 -3.39 -9.30
C LEU A 499 14.03 -4.60 -9.54
N LYS A 500 14.59 -5.79 -9.67
CA LYS A 500 13.80 -7.02 -9.87
C LYS A 500 12.90 -7.32 -8.66
N SER A 501 13.38 -7.12 -7.43
CA SER A 501 12.57 -7.37 -6.22
C SER A 501 11.37 -6.44 -6.09
N MET A 502 11.43 -5.28 -6.73
CA MET A 502 10.34 -4.28 -6.74
C MET A 502 9.49 -4.34 -8.03
N THR A 503 9.80 -5.25 -8.95
CA THR A 503 9.12 -5.38 -10.25
C THR A 503 8.88 -6.85 -10.60
N LEU A 504 9.77 -7.51 -11.33
CA LEU A 504 9.61 -8.87 -11.86
C LEU A 504 9.41 -9.92 -10.76
N TRP A 505 10.16 -9.84 -9.66
CA TRP A 505 10.03 -10.82 -8.59
C TRP A 505 8.74 -10.61 -7.77
N ASN A 506 8.27 -9.37 -7.62
CA ASN A 506 6.94 -9.12 -7.06
C ASN A 506 5.84 -9.67 -7.98
N ALA A 507 5.96 -9.46 -9.30
CA ALA A 507 5.04 -10.06 -10.27
C ALA A 507 5.04 -11.61 -10.19
N TYR A 508 6.23 -12.22 -10.07
CA TYR A 508 6.36 -13.66 -9.84
C TYR A 508 5.66 -14.10 -8.55
N ALA A 509 5.84 -13.34 -7.46
CA ALA A 509 5.22 -13.64 -6.17
C ALA A 509 3.68 -13.56 -6.22
N ALA A 510 3.09 -12.91 -7.24
CA ALA A 510 1.66 -12.81 -7.48
C ALA A 510 1.16 -13.68 -8.66
N PHE A 511 2.02 -14.52 -9.28
CA PHE A 511 1.73 -15.28 -10.50
C PHE A 511 1.39 -14.40 -11.72
N GLU A 512 1.90 -13.19 -11.75
CA GLU A 512 1.61 -12.18 -12.80
C GLU A 512 2.84 -11.90 -13.69
N GLU A 513 3.94 -12.63 -13.54
CA GLU A 513 5.20 -12.40 -14.26
C GLU A 513 5.08 -12.55 -15.78
N ALA A 514 4.07 -13.23 -16.27
CA ALA A 514 3.77 -13.30 -17.70
C ALA A 514 3.12 -12.01 -18.23
N GLU A 515 2.47 -11.24 -17.36
CA GLU A 515 1.68 -10.07 -17.72
C GLU A 515 2.38 -8.74 -17.41
N VAL A 516 3.11 -8.66 -16.29
CA VAL A 516 3.72 -7.43 -15.78
C VAL A 516 5.15 -7.66 -15.23
N GLY A 517 5.75 -6.65 -14.61
CA GLY A 517 7.01 -6.74 -13.86
C GLY A 517 8.28 -6.67 -14.70
N SER A 518 8.21 -6.75 -16.03
CA SER A 518 9.33 -6.47 -16.94
C SER A 518 8.84 -5.82 -18.22
N ILE A 519 9.70 -5.05 -18.88
CA ILE A 519 9.41 -4.47 -20.20
C ILE A 519 9.79 -5.50 -21.26
N SER A 520 8.80 -6.26 -21.73
CA SER A 520 8.96 -7.31 -22.72
C SER A 520 7.77 -7.33 -23.67
N VAL A 521 8.01 -7.67 -24.94
CA VAL A 521 6.94 -7.73 -25.96
C VAL A 521 5.83 -8.67 -25.50
N GLY A 522 4.59 -8.24 -25.64
CA GLY A 522 3.39 -8.96 -25.23
C GLY A 522 2.89 -8.62 -23.81
N LYS A 523 3.74 -8.15 -22.91
CA LYS A 523 3.34 -7.76 -21.56
C LYS A 523 2.56 -6.44 -21.54
N ARG A 524 1.79 -6.22 -20.51
CA ARG A 524 1.08 -4.97 -20.24
C ARG A 524 2.07 -3.81 -20.10
N ALA A 525 1.74 -2.70 -20.70
CA ALA A 525 2.65 -1.54 -20.77
C ALA A 525 2.55 -0.70 -19.49
N ASP A 526 3.06 -1.26 -18.40
CA ASP A 526 3.17 -0.59 -17.10
C ASP A 526 4.61 -0.11 -16.92
N MET A 527 4.81 1.20 -16.68
CA MET A 527 6.13 1.81 -16.58
C MET A 527 6.17 2.89 -15.49
N THR A 528 7.32 2.98 -14.84
CA THR A 528 7.70 4.09 -13.97
C THR A 528 8.85 4.85 -14.57
N VAL A 529 8.74 6.17 -14.65
CA VAL A 529 9.80 7.06 -15.13
C VAL A 529 10.28 7.93 -13.99
N THR A 530 11.60 7.98 -13.78
CA THR A 530 12.24 8.81 -12.76
C THR A 530 13.12 9.89 -13.38
N ASP A 531 13.31 11.00 -12.66
CA ASP A 531 14.14 12.14 -13.09
C ASP A 531 15.65 11.82 -13.08
N GLN A 532 16.07 10.82 -12.31
CA GLN A 532 17.45 10.33 -12.24
C GLN A 532 17.51 8.85 -12.54
N ASN A 533 18.68 8.38 -12.99
CA ASN A 533 18.93 6.96 -13.27
C ASN A 533 19.31 6.19 -11.99
N LEU A 534 18.36 5.47 -11.41
CA LEU A 534 18.56 4.66 -10.19
C LEU A 534 19.68 3.62 -10.33
N MET A 535 19.96 3.18 -11.57
CA MET A 535 20.97 2.14 -11.80
C MET A 535 22.40 2.71 -11.79
N THR A 536 22.57 4.04 -11.94
CA THR A 536 23.89 4.68 -12.06
C THR A 536 24.10 5.92 -11.19
N VAL A 537 23.04 6.51 -10.63
CA VAL A 537 23.14 7.69 -9.75
C VAL A 537 24.00 7.37 -8.53
N ASP A 538 24.77 8.35 -8.02
CA ASP A 538 25.53 8.18 -6.79
C ASP A 538 24.64 7.73 -5.63
N GLU A 539 25.14 6.82 -4.77
CA GLU A 539 24.36 6.25 -3.66
C GLU A 539 23.72 7.32 -2.76
N ASN A 540 24.48 8.37 -2.44
CA ASN A 540 24.03 9.50 -1.61
C ASN A 540 22.99 10.41 -2.29
N LYS A 541 22.73 10.22 -3.59
CA LYS A 541 21.73 10.97 -4.36
C LYS A 541 20.47 10.14 -4.66
N ILE A 542 20.48 8.84 -4.35
CA ILE A 542 19.31 7.97 -4.63
C ILE A 542 18.05 8.57 -4.02
N LEU A 543 18.08 8.97 -2.75
CA LEU A 543 16.92 9.52 -2.04
C LEU A 543 16.35 10.82 -2.63
N ALA A 544 17.13 11.53 -3.45
CA ALA A 544 16.68 12.72 -4.15
C ALA A 544 15.95 12.42 -5.46
N THR A 545 15.98 11.17 -5.93
CA THR A 545 15.29 10.74 -7.15
C THR A 545 13.77 10.82 -6.97
N LYS A 546 13.07 11.28 -8.01
CA LYS A 546 11.61 11.43 -8.01
C LYS A 546 10.99 10.70 -9.18
N PRO A 547 9.91 9.94 -8.98
CA PRO A 547 9.06 9.52 -10.07
C PRO A 547 8.45 10.77 -10.74
N VAL A 548 8.51 10.82 -12.06
CA VAL A 548 8.00 11.96 -12.86
C VAL A 548 6.87 11.55 -13.79
N MET A 549 6.70 10.24 -14.01
CA MET A 549 5.60 9.72 -14.82
C MET A 549 5.29 8.27 -14.42
N THR A 550 4.02 7.92 -14.45
CA THR A 550 3.52 6.56 -14.25
C THR A 550 2.58 6.20 -15.39
N VAL A 551 2.83 5.05 -16.00
CA VAL A 551 2.04 4.52 -17.13
C VAL A 551 1.47 3.17 -16.72
N ILE A 552 0.18 2.95 -16.93
CA ILE A 552 -0.52 1.67 -16.68
C ILE A 552 -1.29 1.29 -17.94
N GLY A 553 -0.97 0.14 -18.52
CA GLY A 553 -1.61 -0.31 -19.75
C GLY A 553 -1.48 0.71 -20.89
N GLY A 554 -0.36 1.44 -20.96
CA GLY A 554 -0.13 2.49 -21.96
C GLY A 554 -0.82 3.84 -21.67
N GLU A 555 -1.65 3.94 -20.63
CA GLU A 555 -2.27 5.19 -20.16
C GLU A 555 -1.33 5.90 -19.17
N ILE A 556 -1.09 7.19 -19.37
CA ILE A 556 -0.34 8.02 -18.41
C ILE A 556 -1.29 8.41 -17.29
N VAL A 557 -1.16 7.74 -16.12
CA VAL A 557 -2.01 7.98 -14.94
C VAL A 557 -1.45 9.06 -14.01
N TYR A 558 -0.15 9.35 -14.13
CA TYR A 558 0.50 10.45 -13.42
C TYR A 558 1.62 11.05 -14.26
N GLN A 559 1.73 12.39 -14.25
CA GLN A 559 2.83 13.13 -14.84
C GLN A 559 3.10 14.40 -14.04
N ALA A 560 4.36 14.58 -13.61
CA ALA A 560 4.80 15.83 -13.00
C ALA A 560 4.82 16.95 -14.04
N MET A 561 4.48 18.20 -13.66
CA MET A 561 4.29 19.36 -14.56
C MET A 561 5.52 19.76 -15.39
N SER A 562 6.70 19.17 -15.15
CA SER A 562 7.95 19.53 -15.82
C SER A 562 8.28 18.73 -17.08
N VAL A 563 7.46 17.75 -17.49
CA VAL A 563 7.71 16.89 -18.66
C VAL A 563 6.95 17.44 -19.87
N SER A 564 7.68 17.92 -20.88
CA SER A 564 7.12 18.51 -22.11
C SER A 564 6.94 17.47 -23.21
N TYR A 565 5.76 17.46 -23.85
CA TYR A 565 5.50 16.70 -25.08
C TYR A 565 6.07 17.41 -26.29
N THR A 566 6.88 16.73 -27.11
CA THR A 566 7.16 17.16 -28.48
C THR A 566 6.18 16.50 -29.44
N HIS A 567 5.17 17.24 -29.89
CA HIS A 567 4.33 16.80 -31.00
C HIS A 567 5.14 16.95 -32.30
N LEU A 568 5.53 15.86 -32.92
CA LEU A 568 5.93 15.87 -34.31
C LEU A 568 4.66 15.92 -35.18
N ARG A 569 4.29 17.15 -35.62
CA ARG A 569 3.35 17.27 -36.75
C ARG A 569 4.09 16.86 -38.01
N ALA A 570 3.55 15.91 -38.77
CA ALA A 570 3.98 15.66 -40.14
C ALA A 570 3.90 16.98 -40.93
N HIS A 571 5.03 17.45 -41.44
CA HIS A 571 5.05 18.53 -42.40
C HIS A 571 4.41 18.05 -43.69
N GLU A 572 3.21 18.56 -44.00
CA GLU A 572 2.68 18.51 -45.35
C GLU A 572 3.64 19.29 -46.27
N THR A 573 4.47 18.59 -46.99
CA THR A 573 5.15 19.18 -48.17
C THR A 573 4.13 19.31 -49.27
N ARG A 574 3.50 20.48 -49.41
CA ARG A 574 2.82 20.86 -50.64
C ARG A 574 3.92 21.10 -51.70
N ASN A 575 4.05 20.18 -52.63
CA ASN A 575 4.72 20.43 -53.89
C ASN A 575 3.80 21.32 -54.75
N TYR A 576 4.30 22.49 -55.13
CA TYR A 576 3.80 23.29 -56.25
C TYR A 576 4.42 22.80 -57.54
#